data_a151d3e14808fc32063cf7151c4e5e18
#
_entry.id   a151d3e14808fc32063cf7151c4e5e18
#
_cell.length_a   1.000
_cell.length_b   1.000
_cell.length_c   1.000
_cell.angle_alpha   90.00
_cell.angle_beta   90.00
_cell.angle_gamma   90.00
#
_symmetry.space_group_name_H-M   'P 1'
#
loop_
_entity.id
_entity.type
_entity.pdbx_description
1 polymer ?
#
loop_
_entity_poly.entity_id
_entity_poly.type
_entity_poly.pdbx_seq_one_letter_code
_entity_poly.pdbx_strand_id
1 'polypeptide(L)'
;MDNYSTDNKMKLGFGLMRLPKLEDGSIDVEQTAKMADLFLEAGGTYFDTAFAYPGSEEAIRKALIERHPRESFTLATKLMCNAEVTNEEQAKSEFYTSLERTNAGYFDYYLLHAIQRSNYQKYDEFGIWDYVKELKAKGLIRHYGFSFHADPYLLEELLEKHPDVEFVQLQINYADWENPGVKSRENYEICQRHNKQVVVMEPVKGGILADPIDSVKKILDEENNGLSYASWALRYVASLDNLLAVLSGMSSVEQMKDNLSFMKDFKPLTEHEYEVISKCQKAIDADKSIACTACHYCTKGCPMNIPIPEIFAVENRKKGSPEFRTKREYVIVTTNRGKASDCIACGQCEGECPQHLPIIELLQKCTALE
;
A
#
# COMPACT_ATOMS: atom_id res chain seq x y z
N MET A 1 28.05 -7.41 11.60
CA MET A 1 27.06 -8.25 10.87
C MET A 1 26.05 -8.68 11.90
N ASP A 2 25.05 -7.85 12.14
CA ASP A 2 23.99 -8.19 13.06
C ASP A 2 23.08 -9.17 12.32
N ASN A 3 23.19 -10.45 12.70
CA ASN A 3 22.26 -11.49 12.25
C ASN A 3 20.86 -11.10 12.74
N TYR A 4 20.04 -10.54 11.84
CA TYR A 4 18.60 -10.45 12.06
C TYR A 4 18.07 -11.89 12.14
N SER A 5 18.00 -12.40 13.36
CA SER A 5 17.25 -13.62 13.64
C SER A 5 15.78 -13.33 13.30
N THR A 6 15.33 -13.87 12.17
CA THR A 6 13.91 -13.86 11.75
C THR A 6 13.06 -14.84 12.56
N ASP A 7 13.68 -15.55 13.47
CA ASP A 7 13.01 -16.53 14.32
C ASP A 7 12.16 -15.83 15.38
N ASN A 8 10.85 -15.91 15.20
CA ASN A 8 9.79 -15.54 16.15
C ASN A 8 9.31 -14.08 16.17
N LYS A 9 9.54 -13.25 15.16
CA LYS A 9 8.85 -11.95 15.06
C LYS A 9 7.56 -12.09 14.25
N MET A 10 6.48 -11.49 14.76
CA MET A 10 5.22 -11.40 14.01
C MET A 10 5.45 -10.69 12.68
N LYS A 11 5.11 -11.36 11.56
CA LYS A 11 5.28 -10.80 10.20
C LYS A 11 4.34 -9.64 9.90
N LEU A 12 3.29 -9.42 10.70
CA LEU A 12 2.33 -8.31 10.50
C LEU A 12 3.00 -6.97 10.78
N GLY A 13 2.83 -6.02 9.85
CA GLY A 13 3.17 -4.61 10.00
C GLY A 13 1.90 -3.74 9.98
N PHE A 14 1.89 -2.66 10.75
CA PHE A 14 0.78 -1.70 10.76
C PHE A 14 1.02 -0.58 9.75
N GLY A 15 0.32 -0.65 8.61
CA GLY A 15 0.33 0.40 7.57
C GLY A 15 -0.56 1.58 7.97
N LEU A 16 0.00 2.79 8.02
CA LEU A 16 -0.65 3.99 8.57
C LEU A 16 -1.27 4.90 7.48
N MET A 17 -1.36 4.43 6.24
CA MET A 17 -1.98 5.19 5.15
C MET A 17 -3.51 5.35 5.32
N ARG A 18 -4.15 4.37 5.96
CA ARG A 18 -5.62 4.29 6.08
C ARG A 18 -6.08 4.32 7.54
N LEU A 19 -5.49 5.21 8.34
CA LEU A 19 -5.87 5.40 9.73
C LEU A 19 -7.35 5.75 9.89
N PRO A 20 -7.99 5.39 11.02
CA PRO A 20 -9.38 5.74 11.30
C PRO A 20 -9.59 7.25 11.25
N LYS A 21 -10.78 7.67 10.82
CA LYS A 21 -11.13 9.07 10.66
C LYS A 21 -12.37 9.44 11.46
N LEU A 22 -12.40 10.66 11.97
CA LEU A 22 -13.58 11.31 12.56
C LEU A 22 -14.54 11.78 11.46
N GLU A 23 -15.74 12.21 11.86
CA GLU A 23 -16.76 12.70 10.92
C GLU A 23 -16.32 13.92 10.10
N ASP A 24 -15.42 14.75 10.64
CA ASP A 24 -14.83 15.90 9.93
C ASP A 24 -13.72 15.55 8.96
N GLY A 25 -13.38 14.25 8.84
CA GLY A 25 -12.33 13.71 7.96
C GLY A 25 -10.92 13.76 8.55
N SER A 26 -10.71 14.32 9.74
CA SER A 26 -9.44 14.27 10.46
C SER A 26 -9.15 12.86 10.97
N ILE A 27 -7.86 12.54 11.24
CA ILE A 27 -7.49 11.23 11.78
C ILE A 27 -7.94 11.14 13.26
N ASP A 28 -8.60 10.03 13.59
CA ASP A 28 -8.94 9.67 14.97
C ASP A 28 -7.70 9.16 15.71
N VAL A 29 -6.98 10.09 16.34
CA VAL A 29 -5.75 9.81 17.08
C VAL A 29 -6.02 8.91 18.30
N GLU A 30 -7.17 9.04 18.96
CA GLU A 30 -7.50 8.22 20.12
C GLU A 30 -7.71 6.75 19.72
N GLN A 31 -8.45 6.49 18.65
CA GLN A 31 -8.63 5.14 18.11
C GLN A 31 -7.30 4.59 17.58
N THR A 32 -6.50 5.42 16.89
CA THR A 32 -5.16 5.04 16.41
C THR A 32 -4.27 4.62 17.57
N ALA A 33 -4.31 5.33 18.70
CA ALA A 33 -3.54 5.00 19.90
C ALA A 33 -3.95 3.64 20.48
N LYS A 34 -5.25 3.37 20.59
CA LYS A 34 -5.77 2.05 21.04
C LYS A 34 -5.29 0.92 20.11
N MET A 35 -5.26 1.18 18.80
CA MET A 35 -4.79 0.20 17.83
C MET A 35 -3.28 -0.03 17.95
N ALA A 36 -2.48 1.02 18.18
CA ALA A 36 -1.05 0.91 18.41
C ALA A 36 -0.74 0.11 19.69
N ASP A 37 -1.48 0.35 20.78
CA ASP A 37 -1.35 -0.39 22.04
C ASP A 37 -1.61 -1.89 21.82
N LEU A 38 -2.74 -2.24 21.18
CA LEU A 38 -3.09 -3.64 20.88
C LEU A 38 -2.03 -4.32 20.01
N PHE A 39 -1.48 -3.59 19.03
CA PHE A 39 -0.45 -4.11 18.13
C PHE A 39 0.85 -4.43 18.88
N LEU A 40 1.31 -3.51 19.73
CA LEU A 40 2.50 -3.70 20.57
C LEU A 40 2.29 -4.81 21.61
N GLU A 41 1.15 -4.86 22.28
CA GLU A 41 0.80 -5.90 23.26
C GLU A 41 0.78 -7.30 22.64
N ALA A 42 0.42 -7.41 21.36
CA ALA A 42 0.46 -8.66 20.61
C ALA A 42 1.87 -9.05 20.12
N GLY A 43 2.87 -8.19 20.31
CA GLY A 43 4.26 -8.38 19.87
C GLY A 43 4.56 -7.84 18.48
N GLY A 44 3.65 -7.07 17.87
CA GLY A 44 3.89 -6.35 16.63
C GLY A 44 4.80 -5.15 16.86
N THR A 45 5.73 -4.89 15.94
CA THR A 45 6.69 -3.80 16.12
C THR A 45 6.83 -2.88 14.91
N TYR A 46 6.44 -3.32 13.70
CA TYR A 46 6.68 -2.59 12.46
C TYR A 46 5.52 -1.64 12.13
N PHE A 47 5.78 -0.33 12.16
CA PHE A 47 4.85 0.73 11.77
C PHE A 47 5.33 1.41 10.49
N ASP A 48 4.44 1.61 9.51
CA ASP A 48 4.77 2.14 8.18
C ASP A 48 3.96 3.38 7.85
N THR A 49 4.62 4.53 7.77
CA THR A 49 4.05 5.80 7.32
C THR A 49 4.79 6.33 6.08
N ALA A 50 4.50 7.54 5.63
CA ALA A 50 5.21 8.26 4.59
C ALA A 50 4.94 9.77 4.68
N PHE A 51 5.91 10.58 4.23
CA PHE A 51 5.74 12.02 4.04
C PHE A 51 4.46 12.36 3.24
N ALA A 52 4.19 11.54 2.21
CA ALA A 52 3.03 11.72 1.32
C ALA A 52 1.68 11.32 1.93
N TYR A 53 1.62 10.74 3.14
CA TYR A 53 0.36 10.34 3.78
C TYR A 53 -0.18 11.47 4.67
N PRO A 54 -1.23 12.20 4.23
CA PRO A 54 -1.68 13.42 4.92
C PRO A 54 -2.04 13.16 6.39
N GLY A 55 -1.37 13.85 7.33
CA GLY A 55 -1.63 13.79 8.76
C GLY A 55 -1.16 12.51 9.47
N SER A 56 -0.64 11.51 8.73
CA SER A 56 -0.25 10.21 9.29
C SER A 56 0.97 10.32 10.21
N GLU A 57 1.98 11.12 9.83
CA GLU A 57 3.20 11.32 10.63
C GLU A 57 2.90 12.04 11.95
N GLU A 58 2.04 13.07 11.92
CA GLU A 58 1.61 13.80 13.12
C GLU A 58 0.69 12.94 14.01
N ALA A 59 -0.15 12.11 13.41
CA ALA A 59 -1.02 11.21 14.14
C ALA A 59 -0.23 10.13 14.89
N ILE A 60 0.76 9.50 14.22
CA ILE A 60 1.58 8.46 14.87
C ILE A 60 2.52 9.04 15.92
N ARG A 61 2.93 10.29 15.80
CA ARG A 61 3.63 10.99 16.86
C ARG A 61 2.84 10.94 18.17
N LYS A 62 1.56 11.35 18.13
CA LYS A 62 0.68 11.39 19.29
C LYS A 62 0.21 10.01 19.76
N ALA A 63 -0.07 9.13 18.80
CA ALA A 63 -0.65 7.82 19.08
C ALA A 63 0.37 6.78 19.56
N LEU A 64 1.64 6.92 19.18
CA LEU A 64 2.69 5.94 19.47
C LEU A 64 3.92 6.58 20.11
N ILE A 65 4.59 7.52 19.40
CA ILE A 65 5.96 7.95 19.72
C ILE A 65 6.04 8.69 21.06
N GLU A 66 5.07 9.54 21.39
CA GLU A 66 4.99 10.25 22.67
C GLU A 66 4.52 9.37 23.84
N ARG A 67 4.07 8.12 23.58
CA ARG A 67 3.44 7.24 24.56
C ARG A 67 4.26 5.99 24.91
N HIS A 68 5.15 5.57 24.03
CA HIS A 68 5.92 4.33 24.15
C HIS A 68 7.41 4.57 24.03
N PRO A 69 8.27 3.76 24.72
CA PRO A 69 9.70 3.82 24.55
C PRO A 69 10.09 3.65 23.07
N ARG A 70 10.99 4.50 22.55
CA ARG A 70 11.36 4.52 21.12
C ARG A 70 11.89 3.16 20.61
N GLU A 71 12.55 2.41 21.49
CA GLU A 71 13.14 1.09 21.22
C GLU A 71 12.11 -0.06 21.20
N SER A 72 10.88 0.19 21.64
CA SER A 72 9.83 -0.83 21.67
C SER A 72 9.18 -1.09 20.31
N PHE A 73 9.45 -0.23 19.31
CA PHE A 73 8.90 -0.37 17.96
C PHE A 73 9.91 0.03 16.89
N THR A 74 9.63 -0.38 15.66
CA THR A 74 10.34 0.07 14.46
C THR A 74 9.43 0.94 13.62
N LEU A 75 9.96 2.07 13.12
CA LEU A 75 9.22 3.05 12.34
C LEU A 75 9.82 3.20 10.95
N ALA A 76 8.99 3.02 9.95
CA ALA A 76 9.30 3.31 8.54
C ALA A 76 8.62 4.59 8.08
N THR A 77 9.34 5.46 7.36
CA THR A 77 8.77 6.54 6.57
C THR A 77 9.47 6.67 5.22
N LYS A 78 8.98 7.56 4.34
CA LYS A 78 9.36 7.55 2.93
C LYS A 78 9.44 8.96 2.37
N LEU A 79 10.44 9.20 1.50
CA LEU A 79 10.64 10.40 0.69
C LEU A 79 10.14 10.15 -0.74
N MET A 80 9.43 11.11 -1.35
CA MET A 80 8.82 10.92 -2.65
C MET A 80 9.28 11.96 -3.68
N CYS A 81 9.90 11.51 -4.77
CA CYS A 81 10.23 12.34 -5.93
C CYS A 81 9.15 12.25 -7.01
N ASN A 82 7.96 12.78 -6.74
CA ASN A 82 6.86 12.85 -7.70
C ASN A 82 6.97 14.06 -8.67
N ALA A 83 5.92 14.32 -9.44
CA ALA A 83 5.90 15.45 -10.39
C ALA A 83 6.02 16.82 -9.72
N GLU A 84 5.56 16.97 -8.48
CA GLU A 84 5.57 18.22 -7.72
C GLU A 84 6.95 18.59 -7.18
N VAL A 85 7.83 17.59 -7.01
CA VAL A 85 9.21 17.78 -6.55
C VAL A 85 10.08 18.18 -7.75
N THR A 86 10.61 19.40 -7.73
CA THR A 86 11.27 20.03 -8.88
C THR A 86 12.78 20.18 -8.73
N ASN A 87 13.34 19.98 -7.53
CA ASN A 87 14.76 20.10 -7.28
C ASN A 87 15.22 19.27 -6.08
N GLU A 88 16.54 19.14 -5.95
CA GLU A 88 17.23 18.38 -4.92
C GLU A 88 16.91 18.85 -3.49
N GLU A 89 16.92 20.19 -3.27
CA GLU A 89 16.68 20.78 -1.94
C GLU A 89 15.28 20.44 -1.43
N GLN A 90 14.27 20.55 -2.28
CA GLN A 90 12.90 20.19 -1.98
C GLN A 90 12.79 18.70 -1.63
N ALA A 91 13.39 17.80 -2.44
CA ALA A 91 13.38 16.37 -2.18
C ALA A 91 14.01 16.03 -0.83
N LYS A 92 15.21 16.55 -0.57
CA LYS A 92 15.96 16.27 0.68
C LYS A 92 15.31 16.87 1.93
N SER A 93 14.57 17.99 1.79
CA SER A 93 13.86 18.63 2.92
C SER A 93 12.74 17.76 3.49
N GLU A 94 12.17 16.84 2.71
CA GLU A 94 11.12 15.93 3.18
C GLU A 94 11.57 15.08 4.37
N PHE A 95 12.84 14.66 4.41
CA PHE A 95 13.39 13.90 5.53
C PHE A 95 13.28 14.66 6.86
N TYR A 96 13.74 15.91 6.88
CA TYR A 96 13.72 16.71 8.11
C TYR A 96 12.30 17.11 8.49
N THR A 97 11.42 17.33 7.52
CA THR A 97 9.99 17.55 7.76
C THR A 97 9.33 16.32 8.40
N SER A 98 9.63 15.12 7.89
CA SER A 98 9.15 13.86 8.50
C SER A 98 9.69 13.68 9.93
N LEU A 99 10.96 14.03 10.16
CA LEU A 99 11.57 13.95 11.47
C LEU A 99 10.91 14.93 12.47
N GLU A 100 10.57 16.13 12.03
CA GLU A 100 9.85 17.13 12.82
C GLU A 100 8.41 16.71 13.12
N ARG A 101 7.66 16.24 12.10
CA ARG A 101 6.27 15.78 12.23
C ARG A 101 6.16 14.63 13.21
N THR A 102 7.03 13.64 13.07
CA THR A 102 7.03 12.44 13.91
C THR A 102 7.67 12.65 15.27
N ASN A 103 8.67 13.54 15.38
CA ASN A 103 9.54 13.70 16.57
C ASN A 103 10.22 12.38 16.98
N ALA A 104 10.51 11.50 16.01
CA ALA A 104 10.99 10.14 16.27
C ALA A 104 12.48 10.05 16.63
N GLY A 105 13.25 11.12 16.40
CA GLY A 105 14.70 11.17 16.58
C GLY A 105 15.50 10.46 15.48
N TYR A 106 15.04 9.32 15.01
CA TYR A 106 15.57 8.54 13.89
C TYR A 106 14.48 7.62 13.31
N PHE A 107 14.71 7.12 12.09
CA PHE A 107 13.88 6.09 11.48
C PHE A 107 14.61 4.75 11.40
N ASP A 108 13.91 3.66 11.71
CA ASP A 108 14.48 2.31 11.55
C ASP A 108 14.58 1.93 10.09
N TYR A 109 13.54 2.25 9.31
CA TYR A 109 13.47 2.00 7.87
C TYR A 109 13.14 3.29 7.12
N TYR A 110 13.91 3.60 6.09
CA TYR A 110 13.67 4.76 5.24
C TYR A 110 13.58 4.35 3.77
N LEU A 111 12.53 4.77 3.08
CA LEU A 111 12.29 4.33 1.72
C LEU A 111 12.29 5.49 0.72
N LEU A 112 12.83 5.22 -0.46
CA LEU A 112 12.54 6.00 -1.65
C LEU A 112 11.14 5.57 -2.10
N HIS A 113 10.17 6.51 -2.13
CA HIS A 113 8.75 6.21 -2.22
C HIS A 113 8.28 6.08 -3.66
N ALA A 114 7.51 5.02 -3.95
CA ALA A 114 6.78 4.83 -5.19
C ALA A 114 7.65 4.98 -6.45
N ILE A 115 8.79 4.27 -6.48
CA ILE A 115 9.62 4.25 -7.69
C ILE A 115 8.88 3.56 -8.83
N GLN A 116 8.76 4.28 -9.96
CA GLN A 116 8.10 3.83 -11.17
C GLN A 116 8.76 4.47 -12.42
N ARG A 117 8.36 4.05 -13.62
CA ARG A 117 8.96 4.54 -14.88
C ARG A 117 8.89 6.06 -15.05
N SER A 118 7.88 6.71 -14.49
CA SER A 118 7.68 8.16 -14.60
C SER A 118 8.62 8.99 -13.72
N ASN A 119 9.23 8.42 -12.67
CA ASN A 119 9.97 9.20 -11.67
C ASN A 119 11.34 8.64 -11.26
N TYR A 120 11.70 7.40 -11.64
CA TYR A 120 12.92 6.75 -11.13
C TYR A 120 14.20 7.55 -11.37
N GLN A 121 14.29 8.27 -12.51
CA GLN A 121 15.45 9.08 -12.86
C GLN A 121 15.66 10.26 -11.91
N LYS A 122 14.59 10.83 -11.33
CA LYS A 122 14.70 11.94 -10.37
C LYS A 122 15.48 11.58 -9.10
N TYR A 123 15.44 10.32 -8.68
CA TYR A 123 16.20 9.86 -7.51
C TYR A 123 17.71 9.89 -7.76
N ASP A 124 18.13 9.66 -9.02
CA ASP A 124 19.53 9.84 -9.44
C ASP A 124 19.85 11.35 -9.61
N GLU A 125 19.03 12.08 -10.37
CA GLU A 125 19.22 13.49 -10.69
C GLU A 125 19.34 14.39 -9.44
N PHE A 126 18.56 14.06 -8.39
CA PHE A 126 18.58 14.80 -7.12
C PHE A 126 19.53 14.18 -6.08
N GLY A 127 20.37 13.20 -6.47
CA GLY A 127 21.37 12.59 -5.58
C GLY A 127 20.76 11.91 -4.35
N ILE A 128 19.55 11.35 -4.44
CA ILE A 128 18.83 10.80 -3.28
C ILE A 128 19.44 9.50 -2.80
N TRP A 129 20.00 8.67 -3.70
CA TRP A 129 20.68 7.44 -3.33
C TRP A 129 21.91 7.69 -2.44
N ASP A 130 22.69 8.71 -2.72
CA ASP A 130 23.83 9.07 -1.88
C ASP A 130 23.38 9.77 -0.59
N TYR A 131 22.31 10.57 -0.67
CA TYR A 131 21.75 11.25 0.49
C TYR A 131 21.26 10.25 1.57
N VAL A 132 20.57 9.17 1.20
CA VAL A 132 20.16 8.17 2.20
C VAL A 132 21.34 7.43 2.83
N LYS A 133 22.44 7.22 2.09
CA LYS A 133 23.69 6.68 2.65
C LYS A 133 24.31 7.64 3.67
N GLU A 134 24.30 8.95 3.41
CA GLU A 134 24.73 9.96 4.36
C GLU A 134 23.86 9.98 5.62
N LEU A 135 22.53 9.90 5.48
CA LEU A 135 21.60 9.82 6.61
C LEU A 135 21.88 8.59 7.47
N LYS A 136 22.16 7.44 6.83
CA LYS A 136 22.55 6.21 7.53
C LYS A 136 23.89 6.37 8.26
N ALA A 137 24.88 6.94 7.62
CA ALA A 137 26.18 7.21 8.24
C ALA A 137 26.09 8.17 9.45
N LYS A 138 25.11 9.10 9.43
CA LYS A 138 24.81 10.01 10.55
C LYS A 138 23.97 9.35 11.65
N GLY A 139 23.52 8.10 11.49
CA GLY A 139 22.66 7.40 12.43
C GLY A 139 21.21 7.90 12.47
N LEU A 140 20.81 8.71 11.49
CA LEU A 140 19.44 9.25 11.37
C LEU A 140 18.45 8.24 10.76
N ILE A 141 18.96 7.27 10.02
CA ILE A 141 18.22 6.09 9.57
C ILE A 141 19.07 4.84 9.82
N ARG A 142 18.45 3.70 10.08
CA ARG A 142 19.14 2.43 10.31
C ARG A 142 19.27 1.59 9.03
N HIS A 143 18.17 1.50 8.28
CA HIS A 143 18.07 0.73 7.05
C HIS A 143 17.42 1.56 5.96
N TYR A 144 17.82 1.37 4.70
CA TYR A 144 17.15 2.00 3.59
C TYR A 144 16.82 1.02 2.47
N GLY A 145 15.72 1.31 1.78
CA GLY A 145 15.17 0.57 0.68
C GLY A 145 14.30 1.47 -0.19
N PHE A 146 13.45 0.86 -0.97
CA PHE A 146 12.49 1.61 -1.78
C PHE A 146 11.17 0.85 -1.95
N SER A 147 10.08 1.58 -2.19
CA SER A 147 8.83 0.98 -2.66
C SER A 147 8.74 1.09 -4.17
N PHE A 148 8.27 0.01 -4.80
CA PHE A 148 8.40 -0.18 -6.24
C PHE A 148 7.06 -0.51 -6.90
N HIS A 149 6.79 0.16 -8.05
CA HIS A 149 5.55 0.05 -8.81
C HIS A 149 5.81 0.03 -10.33
N ALA A 150 6.86 -0.64 -10.76
CA ALA A 150 7.18 -0.74 -12.18
C ALA A 150 7.41 -2.19 -12.62
N ASP A 151 7.94 -2.34 -13.80
CA ASP A 151 8.21 -3.64 -14.40
C ASP A 151 9.51 -4.28 -13.87
N PRO A 152 9.65 -5.62 -13.99
CA PRO A 152 10.80 -6.37 -13.49
C PRO A 152 12.15 -5.92 -14.05
N TYR A 153 12.20 -5.41 -15.28
CA TYR A 153 13.47 -4.96 -15.89
C TYR A 153 14.04 -3.74 -15.16
N LEU A 154 13.17 -2.80 -14.77
CA LEU A 154 13.61 -1.65 -13.98
C LEU A 154 14.05 -2.07 -12.57
N LEU A 155 13.37 -3.06 -11.97
CA LEU A 155 13.77 -3.56 -10.64
C LEU A 155 15.14 -4.20 -10.68
N GLU A 156 15.42 -5.04 -11.69
CA GLU A 156 16.73 -5.65 -11.91
C GLU A 156 17.81 -4.56 -12.07
N GLU A 157 17.61 -3.59 -12.98
CA GLU A 157 18.51 -2.46 -13.22
C GLU A 157 18.83 -1.68 -11.91
N LEU A 158 17.81 -1.38 -11.11
CA LEU A 158 17.98 -0.63 -9.87
C LEU A 158 18.77 -1.42 -8.82
N LEU A 159 18.51 -2.72 -8.68
CA LEU A 159 19.22 -3.56 -7.71
C LEU A 159 20.66 -3.87 -8.13
N GLU A 160 20.96 -3.92 -9.43
CA GLU A 160 22.32 -4.00 -9.94
C GLU A 160 23.09 -2.69 -9.72
N LYS A 161 22.44 -1.54 -9.95
CA LYS A 161 23.02 -0.21 -9.80
C LYS A 161 23.22 0.18 -8.33
N HIS A 162 22.32 -0.23 -7.45
CA HIS A 162 22.31 0.08 -6.01
C HIS A 162 22.31 -1.20 -5.15
N PRO A 163 23.41 -2.01 -5.21
CA PRO A 163 23.47 -3.30 -4.53
C PRO A 163 23.47 -3.21 -3.01
N ASP A 164 23.67 -2.04 -2.45
CA ASP A 164 23.64 -1.72 -1.02
C ASP A 164 22.24 -1.44 -0.46
N VAL A 165 21.21 -1.40 -1.29
CA VAL A 165 19.79 -1.44 -0.86
C VAL A 165 19.53 -2.71 -0.06
N GLU A 166 18.83 -2.58 1.08
CA GLU A 166 18.67 -3.69 2.03
C GLU A 166 17.35 -4.42 1.86
N PHE A 167 16.29 -3.72 1.44
CA PHE A 167 14.96 -4.29 1.24
C PHE A 167 14.17 -3.54 0.16
N VAL A 168 13.14 -4.20 -0.37
CA VAL A 168 12.22 -3.62 -1.36
C VAL A 168 10.79 -3.79 -0.86
N GLN A 169 9.97 -2.74 -0.96
CA GLN A 169 8.54 -2.83 -0.68
C GLN A 169 7.78 -3.06 -1.98
N LEU A 170 7.08 -4.20 -2.07
CA LEU A 170 6.37 -4.67 -3.26
C LEU A 170 4.87 -4.83 -3.01
N GLN A 171 4.06 -4.53 -4.03
CA GLN A 171 2.65 -4.88 -4.04
C GLN A 171 2.50 -6.38 -4.30
N ILE A 172 2.03 -7.12 -3.28
CA ILE A 172 1.81 -8.56 -3.38
C ILE A 172 0.49 -8.94 -2.72
N ASN A 173 -0.37 -9.62 -3.46
CA ASN A 173 -1.57 -10.30 -2.97
C ASN A 173 -1.94 -11.43 -3.94
N TYR A 174 -2.84 -12.32 -3.56
CA TYR A 174 -3.17 -13.45 -4.41
C TYR A 174 -3.88 -13.06 -5.71
N ALA A 175 -4.59 -11.92 -5.77
CA ALA A 175 -5.24 -11.44 -7.00
C ALA A 175 -4.23 -10.85 -8.01
N ASP A 176 -3.11 -10.29 -7.53
CA ASP A 176 -2.12 -9.65 -8.37
C ASP A 176 -0.89 -10.54 -8.66
N TRP A 177 -0.84 -11.74 -8.09
CA TRP A 177 0.33 -12.62 -8.18
C TRP A 177 0.78 -12.86 -9.62
N GLU A 178 -0.16 -13.18 -10.52
CA GLU A 178 0.08 -13.38 -11.96
C GLU A 178 -0.45 -12.21 -12.83
N ASN A 179 -0.82 -11.09 -12.20
CA ASN A 179 -1.36 -9.94 -12.92
C ASN A 179 -0.28 -9.32 -13.83
N PRO A 180 -0.50 -9.23 -15.16
CA PRO A 180 0.52 -8.74 -16.10
C PRO A 180 0.85 -7.24 -15.95
N GLY A 181 -0.01 -6.46 -15.31
CA GLY A 181 0.23 -5.05 -15.00
C GLY A 181 1.09 -4.87 -13.76
N VAL A 182 0.80 -5.60 -12.68
CA VAL A 182 1.50 -5.48 -11.38
C VAL A 182 2.77 -6.34 -11.33
N LYS A 183 2.73 -7.55 -11.92
CA LYS A 183 3.86 -8.49 -11.99
C LYS A 183 4.46 -8.85 -10.63
N SER A 184 3.58 -9.09 -9.66
CA SER A 184 3.97 -9.34 -8.26
C SER A 184 4.98 -10.48 -8.12
N ARG A 185 4.72 -11.63 -8.76
CA ARG A 185 5.60 -12.80 -8.71
C ARG A 185 6.98 -12.51 -9.30
N GLU A 186 7.02 -11.93 -10.50
CA GLU A 186 8.28 -11.65 -11.18
C GLU A 186 9.16 -10.69 -10.35
N ASN A 187 8.57 -9.61 -9.81
CA ASN A 187 9.28 -8.66 -8.95
C ASN A 187 9.75 -9.32 -7.63
N TYR A 188 8.93 -10.17 -7.02
CA TYR A 188 9.32 -10.92 -5.83
C TYR A 188 10.51 -11.86 -6.12
N GLU A 189 10.47 -12.62 -7.21
CA GLU A 189 11.55 -13.53 -7.62
C GLU A 189 12.88 -12.78 -7.87
N ILE A 190 12.83 -11.55 -8.41
CA ILE A 190 14.01 -10.69 -8.54
C ILE A 190 14.60 -10.36 -7.16
N CYS A 191 13.78 -9.93 -6.21
CA CYS A 191 14.26 -9.67 -4.85
C CYS A 191 14.90 -10.90 -4.22
N GLN A 192 14.33 -12.11 -4.44
CA GLN A 192 14.93 -13.37 -3.98
C GLN A 192 16.32 -13.60 -4.58
N ARG A 193 16.48 -13.43 -5.91
CA ARG A 193 17.77 -13.61 -6.61
C ARG A 193 18.84 -12.65 -6.11
N HIS A 194 18.45 -11.38 -5.80
CA HIS A 194 19.33 -10.37 -5.24
C HIS A 194 19.49 -10.45 -3.72
N ASN A 195 18.89 -11.47 -3.07
CA ASN A 195 18.90 -11.65 -1.61
C ASN A 195 18.41 -10.40 -0.85
N LYS A 196 17.37 -9.72 -1.38
CA LYS A 196 16.73 -8.57 -0.74
C LYS A 196 15.49 -9.00 0.01
N GLN A 197 15.37 -8.55 1.25
CA GLN A 197 14.14 -8.78 2.00
C GLN A 197 12.97 -8.00 1.38
N VAL A 198 11.75 -8.53 1.52
CA VAL A 198 10.55 -7.91 0.96
C VAL A 198 9.64 -7.42 2.08
N VAL A 199 9.23 -6.15 1.99
CA VAL A 199 8.07 -5.62 2.70
C VAL A 199 6.87 -5.71 1.75
N VAL A 200 5.79 -6.37 2.18
CA VAL A 200 4.59 -6.49 1.35
C VAL A 200 3.64 -5.33 1.63
N MET A 201 3.28 -4.58 0.58
CA MET A 201 2.18 -3.62 0.58
C MET A 201 0.98 -4.17 -0.19
N GLU A 202 -0.22 -3.64 0.07
CA GLU A 202 -1.48 -4.02 -0.58
C GLU A 202 -1.84 -5.54 -0.44
N PRO A 203 -1.57 -6.19 0.69
CA PRO A 203 -1.87 -7.63 0.84
C PRO A 203 -3.37 -7.93 0.71
N VAL A 204 -4.23 -6.96 1.04
CA VAL A 204 -5.69 -7.04 0.88
C VAL A 204 -6.22 -6.18 -0.29
N LYS A 205 -5.33 -5.73 -1.19
CA LYS A 205 -5.68 -4.96 -2.41
C LYS A 205 -6.63 -3.79 -2.11
N GLY A 206 -6.20 -2.88 -1.23
CA GLY A 206 -6.98 -1.71 -0.83
C GLY A 206 -8.28 -2.01 -0.07
N GLY A 207 -8.44 -3.24 0.42
CA GLY A 207 -9.65 -3.73 1.09
C GLY A 207 -10.54 -4.62 0.22
N ILE A 208 -10.30 -4.69 -1.09
CA ILE A 208 -11.08 -5.52 -2.04
C ILE A 208 -11.07 -7.00 -1.61
N LEU A 209 -9.96 -7.52 -1.09
CA LEU A 209 -9.84 -8.90 -0.66
C LEU A 209 -10.31 -9.13 0.79
N ALA A 210 -10.60 -8.06 1.54
CA ALA A 210 -11.26 -8.15 2.85
C ALA A 210 -12.80 -8.15 2.73
N ASP A 211 -13.35 -7.63 1.62
CA ASP A 211 -14.76 -7.73 1.24
C ASP A 211 -14.85 -8.07 -0.26
N PRO A 212 -14.51 -9.33 -0.64
CA PRO A 212 -14.39 -9.72 -2.03
C PRO A 212 -15.75 -9.87 -2.72
N ILE A 213 -15.71 -10.04 -4.04
CA ILE A 213 -16.90 -10.31 -4.86
C ILE A 213 -17.62 -11.58 -4.41
N ASP A 214 -18.93 -11.66 -4.64
CA ASP A 214 -19.80 -12.74 -4.14
C ASP A 214 -19.34 -14.14 -4.57
N SER A 215 -18.78 -14.29 -5.77
CA SER A 215 -18.23 -15.56 -6.24
C SER A 215 -17.03 -16.03 -5.40
N VAL A 216 -16.19 -15.10 -4.95
CA VAL A 216 -15.05 -15.39 -4.05
C VAL A 216 -15.55 -15.66 -2.64
N LYS A 217 -16.50 -14.85 -2.11
CA LYS A 217 -17.11 -15.11 -0.80
C LYS A 217 -17.65 -16.52 -0.73
N LYS A 218 -18.45 -16.95 -1.74
CA LYS A 218 -19.01 -18.30 -1.78
C LYS A 218 -17.93 -19.40 -1.69
N ILE A 219 -16.82 -19.23 -2.41
CA ILE A 219 -15.71 -20.20 -2.36
C ILE A 219 -15.10 -20.26 -0.94
N LEU A 220 -14.86 -19.11 -0.33
CA LEU A 220 -14.24 -19.03 1.00
C LEU A 220 -15.17 -19.47 2.12
N ASP A 221 -16.49 -19.19 1.99
CA ASP A 221 -17.50 -19.61 2.97
C ASP A 221 -17.68 -21.13 3.00
N GLU A 222 -17.47 -21.85 1.88
CA GLU A 222 -17.53 -23.30 1.81
C GLU A 222 -16.47 -23.98 2.71
N GLU A 223 -15.35 -23.29 3.01
CA GLU A 223 -14.29 -23.79 3.89
C GLU A 223 -14.68 -23.76 5.38
N ASN A 224 -15.65 -22.93 5.75
CA ASN A 224 -16.25 -22.83 7.09
C ASN A 224 -15.23 -22.87 8.26
N ASN A 225 -14.08 -22.23 8.07
CA ASN A 225 -12.98 -22.21 9.04
C ASN A 225 -13.11 -21.13 10.12
N GLY A 226 -14.16 -20.29 10.05
CA GLY A 226 -14.45 -19.22 11.01
C GLY A 226 -13.50 -18.01 10.92
N LEU A 227 -12.63 -17.95 9.90
CA LEU A 227 -11.71 -16.85 9.68
C LEU A 227 -12.30 -15.81 8.72
N SER A 228 -11.88 -14.54 8.86
CA SER A 228 -12.26 -13.47 7.95
C SER A 228 -11.70 -13.66 6.54
N TYR A 229 -12.31 -13.01 5.53
CA TYR A 229 -11.74 -12.99 4.17
C TYR A 229 -10.35 -12.35 4.13
N ALA A 230 -10.10 -11.32 4.98
CA ALA A 230 -8.79 -10.69 5.11
C ALA A 230 -7.71 -11.70 5.53
N SER A 231 -8.07 -12.69 6.36
CA SER A 231 -7.12 -13.72 6.82
C SER A 231 -6.54 -14.55 5.67
N TRP A 232 -7.34 -14.89 4.67
CA TRP A 232 -6.86 -15.61 3.48
C TRP A 232 -5.82 -14.82 2.71
N ALA A 233 -6.05 -13.51 2.51
CA ALA A 233 -5.13 -12.64 1.80
C ALA A 233 -3.82 -12.41 2.58
N LEU A 234 -3.92 -12.11 3.88
CA LEU A 234 -2.75 -11.87 4.72
C LEU A 234 -1.93 -13.15 4.92
N ARG A 235 -2.57 -14.29 5.17
CA ARG A 235 -1.88 -15.57 5.31
C ARG A 235 -1.24 -16.04 4.02
N TYR A 236 -1.86 -15.76 2.85
CA TYR A 236 -1.25 -16.05 1.55
C TYR A 236 0.11 -15.37 1.41
N VAL A 237 0.17 -14.05 1.59
CA VAL A 237 1.44 -13.34 1.46
C VAL A 237 2.40 -13.66 2.59
N ALA A 238 1.94 -13.83 3.83
CA ALA A 238 2.79 -14.19 4.96
C ALA A 238 3.41 -15.59 4.83
N SER A 239 2.85 -16.45 3.95
CA SER A 239 3.41 -17.78 3.63
C SER A 239 4.61 -17.72 2.69
N LEU A 240 4.90 -16.56 2.08
CA LEU A 240 6.10 -16.35 1.28
C LEU A 240 7.35 -16.27 2.16
N ASP A 241 8.50 -16.60 1.56
CA ASP A 241 9.80 -16.55 2.23
C ASP A 241 10.41 -15.14 2.17
N ASN A 242 11.44 -14.92 2.99
CA ASN A 242 12.28 -13.70 3.00
C ASN A 242 11.50 -12.39 3.15
N LEU A 243 10.41 -12.43 3.93
CA LEU A 243 9.62 -11.23 4.23
C LEU A 243 10.15 -10.52 5.47
N LEU A 244 10.28 -9.21 5.38
CA LEU A 244 10.55 -8.32 6.51
C LEU A 244 9.25 -7.97 7.25
N ALA A 245 8.19 -7.62 6.51
CA ALA A 245 6.87 -7.32 7.05
C ALA A 245 5.77 -7.46 6.01
N VAL A 246 4.53 -7.71 6.45
CA VAL A 246 3.29 -7.68 5.66
C VAL A 246 2.44 -6.55 6.18
N LEU A 247 2.32 -5.45 5.42
CA LEU A 247 1.65 -4.23 5.84
C LEU A 247 0.13 -4.35 5.68
N SER A 248 -0.59 -4.33 6.77
CA SER A 248 -2.05 -4.19 6.77
C SER A 248 -2.47 -2.77 7.18
N GLY A 249 -3.28 -2.13 6.34
CA GLY A 249 -3.85 -0.81 6.59
C GLY A 249 -5.17 -0.91 7.35
N MET A 250 -5.13 -1.32 8.59
CA MET A 250 -6.30 -1.44 9.46
C MET A 250 -6.85 -0.06 9.82
N SER A 251 -8.16 0.13 9.64
CA SER A 251 -8.86 1.41 9.84
C SER A 251 -9.81 1.38 11.05
N SER A 252 -9.84 0.28 11.81
CA SER A 252 -10.61 0.16 13.04
C SER A 252 -9.97 -0.81 14.03
N VAL A 253 -10.38 -0.70 15.30
CA VAL A 253 -9.97 -1.62 16.36
C VAL A 253 -10.40 -3.06 16.06
N GLU A 254 -11.56 -3.25 15.43
CA GLU A 254 -12.07 -4.56 15.03
C GLU A 254 -11.17 -5.22 13.99
N GLN A 255 -10.75 -4.48 12.95
CA GLN A 255 -9.82 -4.97 11.94
C GLN A 255 -8.45 -5.31 12.55
N MET A 256 -7.97 -4.49 13.50
CA MET A 256 -6.74 -4.79 14.24
C MET A 256 -6.86 -6.10 14.99
N LYS A 257 -7.93 -6.29 15.77
CA LYS A 257 -8.18 -7.52 16.53
C LYS A 257 -8.31 -8.74 15.62
N ASP A 258 -9.02 -8.59 14.49
CA ASP A 258 -9.16 -9.67 13.50
C ASP A 258 -7.80 -10.08 12.97
N ASN A 259 -6.99 -9.14 12.47
CA ASN A 259 -5.69 -9.44 11.90
C ASN A 259 -4.72 -10.05 12.94
N LEU A 260 -4.74 -9.56 14.17
CA LEU A 260 -3.94 -10.12 15.26
C LEU A 260 -4.37 -11.54 15.64
N SER A 261 -5.65 -11.90 15.50
CA SER A 261 -6.19 -13.21 15.89
C SER A 261 -5.54 -14.38 15.14
N PHE A 262 -5.07 -14.17 13.91
CA PHE A 262 -4.45 -15.20 13.07
C PHE A 262 -2.97 -14.91 12.73
N MET A 263 -2.50 -13.66 12.89
CA MET A 263 -1.09 -13.32 12.61
C MET A 263 -0.18 -13.47 13.83
N LYS A 264 -0.71 -13.41 15.07
CA LYS A 264 0.08 -13.61 16.29
C LYS A 264 0.66 -15.03 16.36
N ASP A 265 -0.15 -16.03 16.05
CA ASP A 265 0.25 -17.45 16.01
C ASP A 265 0.16 -17.95 14.56
N PHE A 266 0.82 -17.21 13.66
CA PHE A 266 0.75 -17.42 12.22
C PHE A 266 1.07 -18.87 11.82
N LYS A 267 0.22 -19.42 10.96
CA LYS A 267 0.45 -20.71 10.28
C LYS A 267 0.41 -20.51 8.78
N PRO A 268 1.45 -20.96 8.05
CA PRO A 268 1.44 -20.93 6.59
C PRO A 268 0.22 -21.63 6.00
N LEU A 269 -0.17 -21.26 4.80
CA LEU A 269 -1.25 -21.94 4.07
C LEU A 269 -0.88 -23.40 3.79
N THR A 270 -1.85 -24.29 3.91
CA THR A 270 -1.77 -25.69 3.49
C THR A 270 -1.93 -25.80 1.98
N GLU A 271 -1.57 -26.97 1.40
CA GLU A 271 -1.79 -27.25 -0.04
C GLU A 271 -3.26 -27.08 -0.43
N HIS A 272 -4.19 -27.57 0.40
CA HIS A 272 -5.62 -27.37 0.18
C HIS A 272 -6.02 -25.88 0.15
N GLU A 273 -5.51 -25.07 1.07
CA GLU A 273 -5.78 -23.62 1.10
C GLU A 273 -5.23 -22.90 -0.13
N TYR A 274 -4.08 -23.34 -0.68
CA TYR A 274 -3.60 -22.83 -1.98
C TYR A 274 -4.51 -23.22 -3.15
N GLU A 275 -5.12 -24.42 -3.14
CA GLU A 275 -6.13 -24.80 -4.15
C GLU A 275 -7.38 -23.91 -4.05
N VAL A 276 -7.83 -23.58 -2.84
CA VAL A 276 -8.94 -22.64 -2.60
C VAL A 276 -8.60 -21.26 -3.15
N ILE A 277 -7.40 -20.73 -2.85
CA ILE A 277 -6.91 -19.46 -3.41
C ILE A 277 -6.89 -19.51 -4.94
N SER A 278 -6.45 -20.61 -5.55
CA SER A 278 -6.47 -20.76 -7.02
C SER A 278 -7.87 -20.68 -7.61
N LYS A 279 -8.89 -21.19 -6.92
CA LYS A 279 -10.29 -21.03 -7.32
C LYS A 279 -10.74 -19.58 -7.21
N CYS A 280 -10.33 -18.88 -6.13
CA CYS A 280 -10.61 -17.45 -5.95
C CYS A 280 -9.97 -16.60 -7.05
N GLN A 281 -8.71 -16.86 -7.41
CA GLN A 281 -8.01 -16.18 -8.52
C GLN A 281 -8.80 -16.32 -9.83
N LYS A 282 -9.23 -17.54 -10.19
CA LYS A 282 -10.04 -17.77 -11.39
C LYS A 282 -11.38 -17.03 -11.36
N ALA A 283 -12.00 -16.92 -10.19
CA ALA A 283 -13.25 -16.18 -10.03
C ALA A 283 -13.04 -14.66 -10.20
N ILE A 284 -11.90 -14.14 -9.70
CA ILE A 284 -11.50 -12.73 -9.87
C ILE A 284 -11.20 -12.43 -11.34
N ASP A 285 -10.44 -13.28 -12.03
CA ASP A 285 -10.10 -13.11 -13.44
C ASP A 285 -11.32 -13.11 -14.35
N ALA A 286 -12.39 -13.84 -13.96
CA ALA A 286 -13.65 -13.85 -14.66
C ALA A 286 -14.51 -12.60 -14.40
N ASP A 287 -14.23 -11.81 -13.35
CA ASP A 287 -14.93 -10.57 -13.05
C ASP A 287 -14.37 -9.42 -13.89
N LYS A 288 -15.27 -8.61 -14.45
CA LYS A 288 -14.92 -7.45 -15.28
C LYS A 288 -14.99 -6.13 -14.50
N SER A 289 -15.07 -6.17 -13.19
CA SER A 289 -15.05 -4.97 -12.35
C SER A 289 -13.70 -4.24 -12.44
N ILE A 290 -13.76 -2.91 -12.33
CA ILE A 290 -12.54 -2.08 -12.32
C ILE A 290 -11.79 -2.28 -10.98
N ALA A 291 -10.58 -2.78 -11.04
CA ALA A 291 -9.78 -3.13 -9.86
C ALA A 291 -9.10 -1.89 -9.22
N CYS A 292 -9.87 -0.81 -9.01
CA CYS A 292 -9.39 0.42 -8.38
C CYS A 292 -9.35 0.27 -6.85
N THR A 293 -8.18 0.53 -6.23
CA THR A 293 -7.97 0.46 -4.77
C THR A 293 -8.27 1.77 -4.04
N ALA A 294 -8.79 2.79 -4.74
CA ALA A 294 -9.09 4.12 -4.19
C ALA A 294 -7.92 4.75 -3.41
N CYS A 295 -6.70 4.62 -3.93
CA CYS A 295 -5.50 5.24 -3.35
C CYS A 295 -5.39 6.75 -3.62
N HIS A 296 -6.14 7.27 -4.59
CA HIS A 296 -6.24 8.68 -5.00
C HIS A 296 -4.96 9.32 -5.57
N TYR A 297 -3.90 8.57 -5.90
CA TYR A 297 -2.71 9.14 -6.55
C TYR A 297 -3.04 9.79 -7.90
N CYS A 298 -3.96 9.21 -8.66
CA CYS A 298 -4.41 9.71 -9.96
C CYS A 298 -5.17 11.04 -9.92
N THR A 299 -5.73 11.45 -8.75
CA THR A 299 -6.58 12.64 -8.65
C THR A 299 -5.80 13.92 -8.44
N LYS A 300 -4.67 13.87 -7.71
CA LYS A 300 -3.89 15.06 -7.33
C LYS A 300 -3.39 15.86 -8.54
N GLY A 301 -3.02 15.17 -9.62
CA GLY A 301 -2.50 15.81 -10.83
C GLY A 301 -3.52 15.93 -11.96
N CYS A 302 -4.79 15.59 -11.76
CA CYS A 302 -5.79 15.70 -12.81
C CYS A 302 -6.19 17.15 -13.08
N PRO A 303 -5.86 17.74 -14.25
CA PRO A 303 -6.15 19.16 -14.54
C PRO A 303 -7.65 19.44 -14.64
N MET A 304 -8.46 18.40 -14.87
CA MET A 304 -9.92 18.50 -14.95
C MET A 304 -10.60 18.18 -13.61
N ASN A 305 -9.83 17.95 -12.53
CA ASN A 305 -10.36 17.64 -11.19
C ASN A 305 -11.38 16.49 -11.20
N ILE A 306 -11.16 15.43 -12.01
CA ILE A 306 -12.06 14.28 -12.13
C ILE A 306 -11.91 13.38 -10.89
N PRO A 307 -13.01 13.03 -10.19
CA PRO A 307 -12.99 12.11 -9.06
C PRO A 307 -12.91 10.65 -9.55
N ILE A 308 -11.77 10.27 -10.12
CA ILE A 308 -11.57 9.00 -10.84
C ILE A 308 -11.97 7.78 -9.99
N PRO A 309 -11.48 7.61 -8.73
CA PRO A 309 -11.83 6.44 -7.92
C PRO A 309 -13.32 6.36 -7.58
N GLU A 310 -13.96 7.49 -7.32
CA GLU A 310 -15.38 7.57 -6.99
C GLU A 310 -16.25 7.18 -8.20
N ILE A 311 -15.87 7.66 -9.40
CA ILE A 311 -16.55 7.28 -10.66
C ILE A 311 -16.42 5.77 -10.89
N PHE A 312 -15.23 5.19 -10.72
CA PHE A 312 -15.00 3.75 -10.87
C PHE A 312 -15.79 2.92 -9.85
N ALA A 313 -15.89 3.42 -8.61
CA ALA A 313 -16.73 2.78 -7.59
C ALA A 313 -18.22 2.79 -7.98
N VAL A 314 -18.72 3.87 -8.59
CA VAL A 314 -20.11 3.93 -9.12
C VAL A 314 -20.29 2.92 -10.26
N GLU A 315 -19.35 2.84 -11.21
CA GLU A 315 -19.42 1.87 -12.32
C GLU A 315 -19.45 0.43 -11.82
N ASN A 316 -18.58 0.11 -10.83
CA ASN A 316 -18.56 -1.23 -10.23
C ASN A 316 -19.89 -1.60 -9.53
N ARG A 317 -20.55 -0.64 -8.87
CA ARG A 317 -21.86 -0.85 -8.21
C ARG A 317 -23.04 -0.89 -9.18
N LYS A 318 -22.85 -0.50 -10.44
CA LYS A 318 -23.91 -0.53 -11.46
C LYS A 318 -24.51 -1.94 -11.63
N LYS A 319 -23.69 -2.97 -11.51
CA LYS A 319 -24.12 -4.37 -11.58
C LYS A 319 -25.03 -4.67 -10.38
N GLY A 320 -26.33 -4.83 -10.65
CA GLY A 320 -27.36 -5.10 -9.61
C GLY A 320 -28.05 -3.87 -9.02
N SER A 321 -27.72 -2.65 -9.47
CA SER A 321 -28.39 -1.42 -9.05
C SER A 321 -29.30 -0.87 -10.14
N PRO A 322 -30.48 -0.30 -9.80
CA PRO A 322 -31.33 0.41 -10.77
C PRO A 322 -30.59 1.59 -11.41
N GLU A 323 -30.76 1.82 -12.70
CA GLU A 323 -30.07 2.86 -13.47
C GLU A 323 -30.20 4.26 -12.85
N PHE A 324 -31.41 4.62 -12.37
CA PHE A 324 -31.63 5.94 -11.74
C PHE A 324 -30.81 6.16 -10.48
N ARG A 325 -30.53 5.10 -9.70
CA ARG A 325 -29.69 5.17 -8.50
C ARG A 325 -28.23 5.40 -8.89
N THR A 326 -27.74 4.65 -9.85
CA THR A 326 -26.37 4.77 -10.37
C THR A 326 -26.13 6.17 -10.94
N LYS A 327 -27.06 6.71 -11.75
CA LYS A 327 -26.99 8.09 -12.26
C LYS A 327 -26.99 9.13 -11.15
N ARG A 328 -27.83 8.95 -10.13
CA ARG A 328 -27.85 9.84 -8.96
C ARG A 328 -26.53 9.82 -8.20
N GLU A 329 -25.96 8.65 -7.97
CA GLU A 329 -24.65 8.51 -7.31
C GLU A 329 -23.55 9.19 -8.14
N TYR A 330 -23.56 9.01 -9.47
CA TYR A 330 -22.63 9.68 -10.37
C TYR A 330 -22.70 11.21 -10.25
N VAL A 331 -23.91 11.77 -10.27
CA VAL A 331 -24.12 13.22 -10.07
C VAL A 331 -23.56 13.68 -8.72
N ILE A 332 -23.78 12.92 -7.65
CA ILE A 332 -23.26 13.26 -6.30
C ILE A 332 -21.72 13.32 -6.31
N VAL A 333 -21.05 12.30 -6.84
CA VAL A 333 -19.57 12.24 -6.81
C VAL A 333 -18.92 13.26 -7.73
N THR A 334 -19.61 13.70 -8.79
CA THR A 334 -19.09 14.70 -9.74
C THR A 334 -19.55 16.13 -9.43
N THR A 335 -20.33 16.36 -8.37
CA THR A 335 -20.75 17.72 -7.96
C THR A 335 -19.54 18.59 -7.63
N ASN A 336 -19.41 19.73 -8.30
CA ASN A 336 -18.29 20.67 -8.20
C ASN A 336 -16.92 20.04 -8.59
N ARG A 337 -16.93 18.97 -9.38
CA ARG A 337 -15.75 18.25 -9.89
C ARG A 337 -15.93 17.99 -11.39
N GLY A 338 -14.85 17.51 -12.03
CA GLY A 338 -14.92 17.07 -13.43
C GLY A 338 -15.73 15.79 -13.60
N LYS A 339 -16.34 15.64 -14.76
CA LYS A 339 -17.04 14.42 -15.20
C LYS A 339 -16.10 13.49 -15.96
N ALA A 340 -16.53 12.27 -16.20
CA ALA A 340 -15.78 11.32 -17.03
C ALA A 340 -15.54 11.85 -18.44
N SER A 341 -16.54 12.54 -19.02
CA SER A 341 -16.47 13.17 -20.36
C SER A 341 -15.52 14.37 -20.43
N ASP A 342 -15.13 14.98 -19.31
CA ASP A 342 -14.18 16.08 -19.27
C ASP A 342 -12.72 15.63 -19.44
N CYS A 343 -12.47 14.31 -19.54
CA CYS A 343 -11.12 13.76 -19.65
C CYS A 343 -10.45 14.20 -20.96
N ILE A 344 -9.33 14.92 -20.85
CA ILE A 344 -8.52 15.39 -21.98
C ILE A 344 -7.42 14.41 -22.41
N ALA A 345 -7.42 13.19 -21.89
CA ALA A 345 -6.49 12.12 -22.22
C ALA A 345 -4.99 12.49 -22.04
N CYS A 346 -4.64 13.29 -21.03
CA CYS A 346 -3.26 13.75 -20.81
C CYS A 346 -2.32 12.65 -20.28
N GLY A 347 -2.83 11.49 -19.81
CA GLY A 347 -2.05 10.33 -19.36
C GLY A 347 -1.46 10.43 -17.94
N GLN A 348 -1.53 11.57 -17.26
CA GLN A 348 -0.93 11.76 -15.95
C GLN A 348 -1.47 10.76 -14.90
N CYS A 349 -2.78 10.53 -14.90
CA CYS A 349 -3.43 9.60 -13.97
C CYS A 349 -2.98 8.14 -14.16
N GLU A 350 -2.70 7.72 -15.39
CA GLU A 350 -2.19 6.37 -15.70
C GLU A 350 -0.74 6.22 -15.26
N GLY A 351 0.08 7.28 -15.42
CA GLY A 351 1.46 7.32 -14.95
C GLY A 351 1.60 7.21 -13.43
N GLU A 352 0.59 7.64 -12.66
CA GLU A 352 0.58 7.61 -11.20
C GLU A 352 -0.19 6.41 -10.61
N CYS A 353 -0.82 5.59 -11.45
CA CYS A 353 -1.67 4.49 -10.98
C CYS A 353 -0.85 3.25 -10.56
N PRO A 354 -0.80 2.87 -9.26
CA PRO A 354 -0.09 1.68 -8.81
C PRO A 354 -0.70 0.36 -9.33
N GLN A 355 -1.96 0.42 -9.79
CA GLN A 355 -2.67 -0.74 -10.36
C GLN A 355 -2.54 -0.82 -11.88
N HIS A 356 -1.83 0.13 -12.51
CA HIS A 356 -1.64 0.24 -13.96
C HIS A 356 -2.94 0.14 -14.76
N LEU A 357 -4.01 0.74 -14.23
CA LEU A 357 -5.31 0.76 -14.90
C LEU A 357 -5.25 1.66 -16.15
N PRO A 358 -5.88 1.26 -17.26
CA PRO A 358 -6.06 2.11 -18.43
C PRO A 358 -7.17 3.14 -18.15
N ILE A 359 -6.84 4.14 -17.32
CA ILE A 359 -7.82 5.06 -16.71
C ILE A 359 -8.56 5.86 -17.78
N ILE A 360 -7.88 6.30 -18.84
CA ILE A 360 -8.49 7.07 -19.94
C ILE A 360 -9.60 6.24 -20.61
N GLU A 361 -9.29 5.00 -20.98
CA GLU A 361 -10.27 4.10 -21.59
C GLU A 361 -11.43 3.78 -20.64
N LEU A 362 -11.13 3.56 -19.36
CA LEU A 362 -12.14 3.27 -18.35
C LEU A 362 -13.04 4.49 -18.10
N LEU A 363 -12.51 5.71 -18.04
CA LEU A 363 -13.31 6.94 -17.95
C LEU A 363 -14.21 7.10 -19.18
N GLN A 364 -13.69 6.82 -20.39
CA GLN A 364 -14.51 6.85 -21.61
C GLN A 364 -15.70 5.88 -21.52
N LYS A 365 -15.53 4.68 -20.97
CA LYS A 365 -16.64 3.76 -20.69
C LYS A 365 -17.60 4.32 -19.63
N CYS A 366 -17.09 5.00 -18.62
CA CYS A 366 -17.90 5.59 -17.55
C CYS A 366 -18.74 6.79 -18.00
N THR A 367 -18.51 7.39 -19.18
CA THR A 367 -19.42 8.42 -19.74
C THR A 367 -20.86 7.94 -19.89
N ALA A 368 -21.08 6.63 -19.98
CA ALA A 368 -22.40 6.03 -19.97
C ALA A 368 -23.18 6.18 -18.64
N LEU A 369 -22.53 6.69 -17.58
CA LEU A 369 -23.14 7.01 -16.28
C LEU A 369 -23.76 8.41 -16.25
N GLU A 370 -23.44 9.30 -17.20
CA GLU A 370 -23.89 10.69 -17.28
C GLU A 370 -25.42 10.85 -17.66
#